data_b99ec3907ef1e9a545c021381c96c370
#
_entry.id   b99ec3907ef1e9a545c021381c96c370
#
_cell.length_a   1.000
_cell.length_b   1.000
_cell.length_c   1.000
_cell.angle_alpha   90.00
_cell.angle_beta   90.00
_cell.angle_gamma   90.00
#
_symmetry.space_group_name_H-M   'P 1'
#
loop_
_entity.id
_entity.type
_entity.pdbx_description
1 polymer ?
#
loop_
_entity_poly.entity_id
_entity_poly.type
_entity_poly.pdbx_seq_one_letter_code
_entity_poly.pdbx_strand_id
1 'polypeptide(L)'
;AAFRQFALKQPRRVTATRRKIEELDRETPFDAVCAVAAPYRAAFALEGAAIAGRKLLWQMDPYAANTSYRAPGGYERERALLTAMDHVWITEQAAPDFAPGGPLAALAGKAQVLAFPNLVPSAAVAEVDVRRCVFCGTLYPGLREPGALLQLFQAVGGDWTLTMAGGGWAAFGRERAAAEAALGGRFTVLGPVAPAEAARLEASAGVLVSIGNQAANQLPSKLYEYIAAGKPLLHLAAGPDDAALG
;
A
#
# COMPACT_ATOMS: atom_id res chain seq x y z
N ALA A 1 3.53 -11.11 10.12
CA ALA A 1 4.29 -12.38 9.88
C ALA A 1 4.18 -12.85 8.42
N ALA A 2 2.97 -12.84 7.81
CA ALA A 2 2.76 -13.30 6.43
C ALA A 2 3.48 -12.42 5.39
N PHE A 3 3.47 -11.10 5.55
CA PHE A 3 4.15 -10.17 4.64
C PHE A 3 5.68 -10.29 4.70
N ARG A 4 6.26 -10.50 5.90
CA ARG A 4 7.69 -10.81 6.07
C ARG A 4 8.15 -12.04 5.28
N GLN A 5 7.32 -13.09 5.25
CA GLN A 5 7.65 -14.32 4.51
C GLN A 5 7.50 -14.12 2.99
N PHE A 6 6.57 -13.28 2.56
CA PHE A 6 6.23 -13.12 1.15
C PHE A 6 7.26 -12.30 0.37
N ALA A 7 7.81 -11.22 0.96
CA ALA A 7 8.76 -10.35 0.29
C ALA A 7 10.21 -10.87 0.27
N LEU A 8 10.63 -11.59 1.32
CA LEU A 8 12.06 -11.81 1.59
C LEU A 8 12.51 -13.28 1.66
N LYS A 9 11.60 -14.26 1.70
CA LYS A 9 11.93 -15.67 1.96
C LYS A 9 11.53 -16.66 0.85
N GLN A 10 11.52 -16.24 -0.40
CA GLN A 10 11.21 -17.19 -1.49
C GLN A 10 12.27 -17.16 -2.61
N PRO A 11 13.54 -17.50 -2.34
CA PRO A 11 14.57 -17.51 -3.37
C PRO A 11 14.21 -18.43 -4.54
N ARG A 12 13.54 -19.57 -4.28
CA ARG A 12 13.05 -20.47 -5.34
C ARG A 12 12.03 -19.79 -6.26
N ARG A 13 11.14 -18.96 -5.73
CA ARG A 13 10.16 -18.24 -6.55
C ARG A 13 10.79 -17.09 -7.32
N VAL A 14 11.74 -16.38 -6.73
CA VAL A 14 12.54 -15.36 -7.44
C VAL A 14 13.26 -16.01 -8.62
N THR A 15 13.94 -17.13 -8.40
CA THR A 15 14.62 -17.88 -9.45
C THR A 15 13.66 -18.39 -10.53
N ALA A 16 12.51 -18.94 -10.15
CA ALA A 16 11.50 -19.41 -11.10
C ALA A 16 10.93 -18.26 -11.95
N THR A 17 10.63 -17.11 -11.31
CA THR A 17 10.16 -15.91 -12.02
C THR A 17 11.22 -15.39 -13.00
N ARG A 18 12.49 -15.33 -12.57
CA ARG A 18 13.62 -14.95 -13.45
C ARG A 18 13.72 -15.84 -14.67
N ARG A 19 13.75 -17.16 -14.47
CA ARG A 19 13.80 -18.13 -15.57
C ARG A 19 12.65 -17.95 -16.56
N LYS A 20 11.45 -17.68 -16.05
CA LYS A 20 10.29 -17.47 -16.93
C LYS A 20 10.38 -16.16 -17.72
N ILE A 21 10.91 -15.09 -17.13
CA ILE A 21 11.20 -13.84 -17.86
C ILE A 21 12.20 -14.11 -18.97
N GLU A 22 13.30 -14.79 -18.68
CA GLU A 22 14.38 -15.10 -19.65
C GLU A 22 13.90 -16.07 -20.75
N GLU A 23 13.01 -17.00 -20.44
CA GLU A 23 12.38 -17.90 -21.41
C GLU A 23 11.50 -17.10 -22.40
N LEU A 24 10.63 -16.25 -21.88
CA LEU A 24 9.74 -15.42 -22.70
C LEU A 24 10.52 -14.43 -23.56
N ASP A 25 11.58 -13.82 -23.02
CA ASP A 25 12.45 -12.90 -23.78
C ASP A 25 13.19 -13.62 -24.91
N ARG A 26 13.57 -14.89 -24.73
CA ARG A 26 14.17 -15.69 -25.80
C ARG A 26 13.17 -16.10 -26.89
N GLU A 27 11.91 -16.33 -26.52
CA GLU A 27 10.85 -16.64 -27.48
C GLU A 27 10.45 -15.39 -28.29
N THR A 28 10.31 -14.28 -27.61
CA THR A 28 9.98 -12.99 -28.21
C THR A 28 10.67 -11.88 -27.40
N PRO A 29 11.77 -11.32 -27.92
CA PRO A 29 12.52 -10.30 -27.20
C PRO A 29 11.66 -9.11 -26.82
N PHE A 30 11.75 -8.69 -25.56
CA PHE A 30 11.04 -7.52 -25.04
C PHE A 30 11.86 -6.25 -25.30
N ASP A 31 11.20 -5.15 -25.69
CA ASP A 31 11.84 -3.82 -25.68
C ASP A 31 12.10 -3.36 -24.23
N ALA A 32 11.22 -3.73 -23.31
CA ALA A 32 11.35 -3.43 -21.89
C ALA A 32 10.55 -4.40 -21.03
N VAL A 33 11.03 -4.65 -19.81
CA VAL A 33 10.30 -5.39 -18.77
C VAL A 33 10.17 -4.50 -17.54
N CYS A 34 8.93 -4.28 -17.10
CA CYS A 34 8.65 -3.48 -15.91
C CYS A 34 8.25 -4.37 -14.74
N ALA A 35 8.96 -4.26 -13.64
CA ALA A 35 8.57 -4.83 -12.36
C ALA A 35 7.85 -3.79 -11.50
N VAL A 36 6.79 -4.19 -10.78
CA VAL A 36 6.11 -3.36 -9.80
C VAL A 36 6.47 -3.84 -8.39
N ALA A 37 6.87 -2.95 -7.52
CA ALA A 37 7.17 -3.21 -6.12
C ALA A 37 6.26 -2.34 -5.22
N ALA A 38 5.55 -2.93 -4.24
CA ALA A 38 5.69 -4.25 -3.65
C ALA A 38 4.62 -5.23 -4.16
N PRO A 39 4.87 -6.58 -4.04
CA PRO A 39 6.00 -7.23 -3.38
C PRO A 39 7.27 -7.23 -4.24
N TYR A 40 8.43 -7.16 -3.62
CA TYR A 40 9.73 -7.02 -4.29
C TYR A 40 10.23 -8.27 -5.06
N ARG A 41 9.48 -9.36 -5.05
CA ARG A 41 9.87 -10.61 -5.73
C ARG A 41 10.12 -10.41 -7.22
N ALA A 42 9.24 -9.68 -7.90
CA ALA A 42 9.37 -9.41 -9.33
C ALA A 42 10.60 -8.55 -9.61
N ALA A 43 10.84 -7.52 -8.79
CA ALA A 43 12.01 -6.65 -8.90
C ALA A 43 13.32 -7.42 -8.71
N PHE A 44 13.41 -8.31 -7.69
CA PHE A 44 14.60 -9.17 -7.50
C PHE A 44 14.77 -10.21 -8.60
N ALA A 45 13.70 -10.68 -9.21
CA ALA A 45 13.80 -11.57 -10.36
C ALA A 45 14.37 -10.82 -11.58
N LEU A 46 13.86 -9.62 -11.85
CA LEU A 46 14.29 -8.78 -12.96
C LEU A 46 15.72 -8.28 -12.78
N GLU A 47 16.15 -7.95 -11.56
CA GLU A 47 17.52 -7.54 -11.23
C GLU A 47 18.54 -8.49 -11.85
N GLY A 48 18.37 -9.80 -11.66
CA GLY A 48 19.31 -10.80 -12.16
C GLY A 48 18.93 -11.45 -13.47
N ALA A 49 17.84 -11.03 -14.13
CA ALA A 49 17.44 -11.61 -15.41
C ALA A 49 18.37 -11.16 -16.54
N ALA A 50 18.76 -12.11 -17.40
CA ALA A 50 19.47 -11.84 -18.64
C ALA A 50 18.45 -11.62 -19.77
N ILE A 51 18.11 -10.35 -20.03
CA ILE A 51 17.19 -9.93 -21.08
C ILE A 51 17.88 -8.89 -21.99
N ALA A 52 17.45 -8.83 -23.26
CA ALA A 52 17.98 -7.88 -24.22
C ALA A 52 17.40 -6.47 -24.03
N GLY A 53 16.14 -6.38 -23.59
CA GLY A 53 15.43 -5.13 -23.40
C GLY A 53 15.75 -4.40 -22.09
N ARG A 54 15.14 -3.23 -21.92
CA ARG A 54 15.33 -2.38 -20.72
C ARG A 54 14.67 -2.96 -19.49
N LYS A 55 15.33 -2.81 -18.34
CA LYS A 55 14.80 -3.18 -17.01
C LYS A 55 14.22 -1.95 -16.33
N LEU A 56 12.92 -1.95 -16.14
CA LEU A 56 12.18 -0.85 -15.53
C LEU A 56 11.61 -1.28 -14.18
N LEU A 57 11.58 -0.37 -13.22
CA LEU A 57 10.95 -0.61 -11.93
C LEU A 57 9.96 0.49 -11.62
N TRP A 58 8.75 0.12 -11.26
CA TRP A 58 7.83 1.01 -10.59
C TRP A 58 7.81 0.69 -9.10
N GLN A 59 8.47 1.57 -8.32
CA GLN A 59 8.58 1.45 -6.87
C GLN A 59 7.44 2.21 -6.21
N MET A 60 6.35 1.52 -5.94
CA MET A 60 5.19 2.09 -5.25
C MET A 60 5.41 2.18 -3.73
N ASP A 61 6.15 1.23 -3.16
CA ASP A 61 6.53 1.17 -1.75
C ASP A 61 8.05 1.10 -1.65
N PRO A 62 8.69 1.89 -0.77
CA PRO A 62 10.13 1.83 -0.56
C PRO A 62 10.54 0.47 0.01
N TYR A 63 11.75 0.01 -0.30
CA TYR A 63 12.27 -1.24 0.26
C TYR A 63 12.81 -1.03 1.67
N ALA A 64 13.75 -0.11 1.84
CA ALA A 64 14.47 0.09 3.09
C ALA A 64 13.60 0.76 4.17
N ALA A 65 12.82 1.75 3.78
CA ALA A 65 12.00 2.53 4.70
C ALA A 65 10.65 1.88 5.04
N ASN A 66 10.31 0.74 4.45
CA ASN A 66 9.07 0.06 4.77
C ASN A 66 9.14 -0.63 6.14
N THR A 67 8.41 -0.12 7.12
CA THR A 67 8.41 -0.61 8.50
C THR A 67 7.67 -1.94 8.68
N SER A 68 6.80 -2.32 7.72
CA SER A 68 6.03 -3.57 7.81
C SER A 68 6.89 -4.82 7.62
N TYR A 69 8.04 -4.67 7.00
CA TYR A 69 9.08 -5.71 6.91
C TYR A 69 10.46 -5.09 7.10
N ARG A 70 11.16 -5.43 8.11
CA ARG A 70 12.57 -5.01 8.23
C ARG A 70 13.34 -5.62 7.06
N ALA A 71 13.62 -4.79 6.05
CA ALA A 71 14.31 -5.20 4.85
C ALA A 71 15.77 -5.57 5.16
N PRO A 72 16.22 -6.83 4.92
CA PRO A 72 17.63 -7.17 5.09
C PRO A 72 18.50 -6.31 4.17
N GLY A 73 19.58 -5.73 4.74
CA GLY A 73 20.49 -4.85 4.03
C GLY A 73 19.98 -3.44 3.78
N GLY A 74 18.74 -3.14 4.15
CA GLY A 74 18.19 -1.78 4.10
C GLY A 74 18.49 -1.04 2.81
N TYR A 75 18.94 0.21 2.92
CA TYR A 75 19.28 1.06 1.77
C TYR A 75 20.44 0.54 0.90
N GLU A 76 21.38 -0.22 1.44
CA GLU A 76 22.44 -0.83 0.65
C GLU A 76 21.86 -1.83 -0.35
N ARG A 77 20.96 -2.71 0.10
CA ARG A 77 20.29 -3.68 -0.76
C ARG A 77 19.36 -3.01 -1.77
N GLU A 78 18.65 -1.97 -1.35
CA GLU A 78 17.81 -1.18 -2.24
C GLU A 78 18.64 -0.50 -3.33
N ARG A 79 19.73 0.15 -2.97
CA ARG A 79 20.67 0.76 -3.93
C ARG A 79 21.19 -0.25 -4.95
N ALA A 80 21.58 -1.45 -4.52
CA ALA A 80 22.03 -2.51 -5.43
C ALA A 80 20.94 -2.90 -6.44
N LEU A 81 19.70 -3.09 -5.96
CA LEU A 81 18.53 -3.39 -6.81
C LEU A 81 18.29 -2.28 -7.83
N LEU A 82 18.23 -1.04 -7.39
CA LEU A 82 17.92 0.11 -8.25
C LEU A 82 19.05 0.38 -9.26
N THR A 83 20.30 0.10 -8.89
CA THR A 83 21.45 0.21 -9.79
C THR A 83 21.30 -0.72 -10.99
N ALA A 84 20.71 -1.90 -10.81
CA ALA A 84 20.50 -2.88 -11.87
C ALA A 84 19.32 -2.53 -12.81
N MET A 85 18.55 -1.50 -12.51
CA MET A 85 17.46 -1.00 -13.36
C MET A 85 17.96 0.10 -14.29
N ASP A 86 17.40 0.19 -15.49
CA ASP A 86 17.66 1.28 -16.44
C ASP A 86 16.88 2.54 -16.06
N HIS A 87 15.70 2.36 -15.49
CA HIS A 87 14.85 3.46 -15.04
C HIS A 87 13.97 3.03 -13.86
N VAL A 88 13.68 3.97 -12.96
CA VAL A 88 12.85 3.75 -11.78
C VAL A 88 11.79 4.83 -11.68
N TRP A 89 10.52 4.46 -11.66
CA TRP A 89 9.45 5.35 -11.25
C TRP A 89 9.24 5.23 -9.75
N ILE A 90 9.13 6.36 -9.09
CA ILE A 90 8.95 6.49 -7.63
C ILE A 90 7.72 7.32 -7.33
N THR A 91 7.22 7.21 -6.10
CA THR A 91 6.17 8.10 -5.58
C THR A 91 6.77 9.43 -5.13
N GLU A 92 5.95 10.48 -5.01
CA GLU A 92 6.37 11.77 -4.44
C GLU A 92 6.96 11.61 -3.04
N GLN A 93 6.37 10.76 -2.21
CA GLN A 93 6.81 10.49 -0.84
C GLN A 93 8.18 9.83 -0.78
N ALA A 94 8.61 9.15 -1.84
CA ALA A 94 9.95 8.55 -1.93
C ALA A 94 11.00 9.54 -2.47
N ALA A 95 10.60 10.66 -3.09
CA ALA A 95 11.51 11.62 -3.70
C ALA A 95 12.59 12.16 -2.75
N PRO A 96 12.34 12.43 -1.45
CA PRO A 96 13.37 12.87 -0.51
C PRO A 96 14.56 11.90 -0.38
N ASP A 97 14.34 10.59 -0.53
CA ASP A 97 15.43 9.60 -0.48
C ASP A 97 16.42 9.74 -1.64
N PHE A 98 15.98 10.30 -2.77
CA PHE A 98 16.78 10.54 -3.98
C PHE A 98 17.31 11.99 -4.08
N ALA A 99 16.89 12.88 -3.19
CA ALA A 99 17.37 14.26 -3.16
C ALA A 99 18.84 14.35 -2.68
N PRO A 100 19.54 15.47 -2.91
CA PRO A 100 20.88 15.68 -2.39
C PRO A 100 20.94 15.45 -0.87
N GLY A 101 21.85 14.57 -0.44
CA GLY A 101 21.97 14.15 0.96
C GLY A 101 21.08 12.97 1.35
N GLY A 102 20.15 12.54 0.52
CA GLY A 102 19.33 11.36 0.75
C GLY A 102 20.12 10.05 0.53
N PRO A 103 19.64 8.93 1.10
CA PRO A 103 20.34 7.64 1.06
C PRO A 103 20.48 7.06 -0.36
N LEU A 104 19.66 7.50 -1.32
CA LEU A 104 19.63 7.07 -2.72
C LEU A 104 20.02 8.18 -3.70
N ALA A 105 20.59 9.31 -3.23
CA ALA A 105 20.92 10.48 -4.05
C ALA A 105 21.78 10.14 -5.29
N ALA A 106 22.68 9.17 -5.20
CA ALA A 106 23.50 8.73 -6.34
C ALA A 106 22.68 8.14 -7.50
N LEU A 107 21.43 7.80 -7.29
CA LEU A 107 20.52 7.23 -8.28
C LEU A 107 19.47 8.22 -8.79
N ALA A 108 19.55 9.49 -8.41
CA ALA A 108 18.60 10.53 -8.80
C ALA A 108 18.43 10.62 -10.34
N GLY A 109 19.48 10.44 -11.12
CA GLY A 109 19.42 10.45 -12.59
C GLY A 109 18.63 9.28 -13.22
N LYS A 110 18.33 8.22 -12.46
CA LYS A 110 17.52 7.08 -12.90
C LYS A 110 16.07 7.15 -12.37
N ALA A 111 15.83 7.98 -11.36
CA ALA A 111 14.55 8.08 -10.69
C ALA A 111 13.68 9.20 -11.29
N GLN A 112 12.42 8.89 -11.48
CA GLN A 112 11.41 9.85 -11.92
C GLN A 112 10.16 9.70 -11.06
N VAL A 113 9.65 10.81 -10.54
CA VAL A 113 8.36 10.80 -9.86
C VAL A 113 7.26 10.51 -10.88
N LEU A 114 6.47 9.49 -10.58
CA LEU A 114 5.27 9.15 -11.33
C LEU A 114 4.06 9.36 -10.42
N ALA A 115 3.18 10.28 -10.81
CA ALA A 115 1.94 10.51 -10.10
C ALA A 115 1.10 9.23 -10.06
N PHE A 116 0.44 8.99 -8.92
CA PHE A 116 -0.36 7.79 -8.74
C PHE A 116 -1.55 7.78 -9.71
N PRO A 117 -1.71 6.75 -10.56
CA PRO A 117 -2.68 6.79 -11.66
C PRO A 117 -4.13 6.49 -11.24
N ASN A 118 -4.40 6.20 -9.97
CA ASN A 118 -5.70 5.71 -9.50
C ASN A 118 -6.70 6.81 -9.14
N LEU A 119 -6.66 7.96 -9.80
CA LEU A 119 -7.67 9.01 -9.66
C LEU A 119 -8.90 8.74 -10.56
N VAL A 120 -9.42 7.53 -10.53
CA VAL A 120 -10.67 7.22 -11.25
C VAL A 120 -11.82 7.35 -10.26
N PRO A 121 -12.71 8.33 -10.42
CA PRO A 121 -13.91 8.42 -9.59
C PRO A 121 -14.70 7.13 -9.67
N SER A 122 -15.16 6.62 -8.53
CA SER A 122 -16.06 5.48 -8.54
C SER A 122 -17.38 5.89 -9.20
N ALA A 123 -17.77 5.14 -10.23
CA ALA A 123 -19.09 5.29 -10.87
C ALA A 123 -20.22 4.60 -10.07
N ALA A 124 -19.90 4.04 -8.91
CA ALA A 124 -20.91 3.38 -8.07
C ALA A 124 -21.90 4.39 -7.51
N VAL A 125 -23.17 4.08 -7.66
CA VAL A 125 -24.28 4.87 -7.10
C VAL A 125 -24.89 4.08 -5.95
N ALA A 126 -25.06 4.73 -4.81
CA ALA A 126 -25.73 4.16 -3.65
C ALA A 126 -26.46 5.25 -2.86
N GLU A 127 -27.47 4.88 -2.13
CA GLU A 127 -28.07 5.76 -1.13
C GLU A 127 -27.05 6.04 -0.03
N VAL A 128 -26.86 7.32 0.29
CA VAL A 128 -25.86 7.75 1.26
C VAL A 128 -26.47 7.75 2.66
N ASP A 129 -25.89 6.96 3.56
CA ASP A 129 -26.13 7.08 4.98
C ASP A 129 -25.10 8.07 5.57
N VAL A 130 -25.57 9.25 5.95
CA VAL A 130 -24.71 10.35 6.43
C VAL A 130 -23.96 10.03 7.72
N ARG A 131 -24.42 9.03 8.49
CA ARG A 131 -23.78 8.57 9.74
C ARG A 131 -22.96 7.29 9.58
N ARG A 132 -22.85 6.80 8.36
CA ARG A 132 -22.03 5.64 8.05
C ARG A 132 -20.60 6.06 7.76
N CYS A 133 -19.67 5.54 8.55
CA CYS A 133 -18.23 5.62 8.30
C CYS A 133 -17.74 4.32 7.67
N VAL A 134 -16.99 4.42 6.58
CA VAL A 134 -16.48 3.26 5.84
C VAL A 134 -14.97 3.31 5.70
N PHE A 135 -14.31 2.25 6.10
CA PHE A 135 -12.90 1.97 5.83
C PHE A 135 -12.81 0.78 4.86
N CYS A 136 -12.16 0.98 3.70
CA CYS A 136 -11.83 -0.09 2.76
C CYS A 136 -10.32 -0.22 2.64
N GLY A 137 -9.74 -1.26 3.25
CA GLY A 137 -8.29 -1.45 3.20
C GLY A 137 -7.80 -2.65 3.99
N THR A 138 -6.52 -2.93 3.87
CA THR A 138 -5.87 -4.01 4.61
C THR A 138 -5.14 -3.45 5.83
N LEU A 139 -5.31 -4.11 6.96
CA LEU A 139 -4.61 -3.81 8.21
C LEU A 139 -3.27 -4.56 8.24
N TYR A 140 -2.23 -3.90 8.74
CA TYR A 140 -0.89 -4.46 8.85
C TYR A 140 -0.27 -4.12 10.22
N PRO A 141 0.13 -5.13 11.00
CA PRO A 141 0.83 -4.87 12.26
C PRO A 141 2.11 -4.07 12.05
N GLY A 142 2.29 -3.02 12.85
CA GLY A 142 3.44 -2.12 12.79
C GLY A 142 3.43 -1.16 11.60
N LEU A 143 2.35 -1.13 10.79
CA LEU A 143 2.22 -0.19 9.69
C LEU A 143 0.85 0.51 9.70
N ARG A 144 -0.24 -0.24 9.73
CA ARG A 144 -1.62 0.27 9.69
C ARG A 144 -2.48 -0.51 10.67
N GLU A 145 -2.74 0.06 11.81
CA GLU A 145 -3.40 -0.62 12.94
C GLU A 145 -4.76 0.03 13.23
N PRO A 146 -5.78 -0.76 13.59
CA PRO A 146 -7.13 -0.25 13.79
C PRO A 146 -7.36 0.40 15.16
N GLY A 147 -6.42 0.28 16.10
CA GLY A 147 -6.63 0.59 17.51
C GLY A 147 -7.19 2.00 17.78
N ALA A 148 -6.56 3.02 17.21
CA ALA A 148 -7.01 4.41 17.39
C ALA A 148 -8.41 4.67 16.82
N LEU A 149 -8.72 4.08 15.65
CA LEU A 149 -10.05 4.16 15.04
C LEU A 149 -11.11 3.51 15.93
N LEU A 150 -10.86 2.32 16.44
CA LEU A 150 -11.79 1.60 17.30
C LEU A 150 -12.02 2.34 18.63
N GLN A 151 -10.97 2.90 19.24
CA GLN A 151 -11.08 3.74 20.43
C GLN A 151 -11.92 5.00 20.17
N LEU A 152 -11.71 5.66 19.03
CA LEU A 152 -12.51 6.82 18.64
C LEU A 152 -14.00 6.46 18.57
N PHE A 153 -14.35 5.36 17.91
CA PHE A 153 -15.75 4.93 17.78
C PHE A 153 -16.37 4.47 19.11
N GLN A 154 -15.58 3.94 20.04
CA GLN A 154 -16.04 3.65 21.40
C GLN A 154 -16.35 4.93 22.19
N ALA A 155 -15.58 6.00 21.97
CA ALA A 155 -15.79 7.29 22.61
C ALA A 155 -16.93 8.11 21.97
N VAL A 156 -17.16 7.95 20.67
CA VAL A 156 -18.24 8.64 19.95
C VAL A 156 -19.58 7.95 20.21
N GLY A 157 -20.48 8.67 20.84
CA GLY A 157 -21.86 8.21 21.06
C GLY A 157 -22.77 8.37 19.84
N GLY A 158 -24.07 8.09 20.05
CA GLY A 158 -25.11 8.26 19.02
C GLY A 158 -25.14 7.15 17.99
N ASP A 159 -25.69 7.47 16.81
CA ASP A 159 -26.03 6.48 15.77
C ASP A 159 -24.93 6.31 14.71
N TRP A 160 -23.71 6.79 14.97
CA TRP A 160 -22.60 6.60 14.07
C TRP A 160 -22.24 5.12 13.94
N THR A 161 -22.14 4.64 12.70
CA THR A 161 -21.75 3.26 12.39
C THR A 161 -20.39 3.22 11.71
N LEU A 162 -19.63 2.15 11.97
CA LEU A 162 -18.34 1.88 11.33
C LEU A 162 -18.39 0.55 10.60
N THR A 163 -18.21 0.59 9.29
CA THR A 163 -18.03 -0.60 8.46
C THR A 163 -16.57 -0.67 8.01
N MET A 164 -15.92 -1.78 8.30
CA MET A 164 -14.53 -2.04 7.89
C MET A 164 -14.48 -3.23 6.92
N ALA A 165 -14.12 -2.96 5.67
CA ALA A 165 -13.93 -3.96 4.63
C ALA A 165 -12.44 -4.11 4.30
N GLY A 166 -11.95 -5.35 4.32
CA GLY A 166 -10.55 -5.65 4.02
C GLY A 166 -9.93 -6.71 4.90
N GLY A 167 -8.68 -7.03 4.60
CA GLY A 167 -7.93 -8.09 5.28
C GLY A 167 -7.15 -7.61 6.51
N GLY A 168 -6.37 -8.57 7.08
CA GLY A 168 -5.43 -8.29 8.18
C GLY A 168 -5.98 -8.53 9.58
N TRP A 169 -7.26 -8.76 9.75
CA TRP A 169 -7.91 -8.93 11.06
C TRP A 169 -7.40 -10.10 11.91
N ALA A 170 -6.77 -11.11 11.30
CA ALA A 170 -6.18 -12.21 12.05
C ALA A 170 -5.09 -11.77 13.06
N ALA A 171 -4.47 -10.62 12.82
CA ALA A 171 -3.47 -10.04 13.71
C ALA A 171 -4.09 -9.18 14.83
N PHE A 172 -5.36 -8.80 14.72
CA PHE A 172 -6.07 -7.85 15.59
C PHE A 172 -7.35 -8.45 16.19
N GLY A 173 -7.33 -9.77 16.45
CA GLY A 173 -8.51 -10.48 16.93
C GLY A 173 -9.04 -10.02 18.28
N ARG A 174 -8.15 -9.58 19.18
CA ARG A 174 -8.54 -9.05 20.50
C ARG A 174 -9.20 -7.68 20.39
N GLU A 175 -8.61 -6.78 19.60
CA GLU A 175 -9.13 -5.44 19.34
C GLU A 175 -10.48 -5.51 18.63
N ARG A 176 -10.61 -6.42 17.67
CA ARG A 176 -11.87 -6.69 16.99
C ARG A 176 -12.95 -7.15 17.96
N ALA A 177 -12.69 -8.19 18.77
CA ALA A 177 -13.66 -8.72 19.72
C ALA A 177 -14.09 -7.67 20.76
N ALA A 178 -13.16 -6.86 21.25
CA ALA A 178 -13.46 -5.76 22.18
C ALA A 178 -14.37 -4.69 21.51
N ALA A 179 -14.09 -4.34 20.26
CA ALA A 179 -14.91 -3.39 19.51
C ALA A 179 -16.31 -3.96 19.20
N GLU A 180 -16.42 -5.22 18.81
CA GLU A 180 -17.71 -5.91 18.59
C GLU A 180 -18.56 -5.91 19.88
N ALA A 181 -17.95 -6.18 21.03
CA ALA A 181 -18.62 -6.17 22.32
C ALA A 181 -19.09 -4.76 22.75
N ALA A 182 -18.26 -3.73 22.51
CA ALA A 182 -18.54 -2.36 22.94
C ALA A 182 -19.51 -1.61 22.01
N LEU A 183 -19.44 -1.86 20.71
CA LEU A 183 -20.18 -1.12 19.69
C LEU A 183 -21.43 -1.87 19.20
N GLY A 184 -21.49 -3.18 19.36
CA GLY A 184 -22.63 -4.00 18.92
C GLY A 184 -22.94 -3.80 17.43
N GLY A 185 -24.19 -3.56 17.10
CA GLY A 185 -24.66 -3.33 15.72
C GLY A 185 -24.08 -2.09 15.03
N ARG A 186 -23.38 -1.23 15.75
CA ARG A 186 -22.70 -0.04 15.16
C ARG A 186 -21.35 -0.38 14.51
N PHE A 187 -20.83 -1.59 14.67
CA PHE A 187 -19.54 -2.02 14.12
C PHE A 187 -19.71 -3.27 13.25
N THR A 188 -19.24 -3.21 12.02
CA THR A 188 -19.31 -4.31 11.05
C THR A 188 -17.96 -4.56 10.41
N VAL A 189 -17.53 -5.81 10.40
CA VAL A 189 -16.33 -6.28 9.70
C VAL A 189 -16.72 -7.24 8.58
N LEU A 190 -16.44 -6.88 7.33
CA LEU A 190 -16.82 -7.66 6.16
C LEU A 190 -15.69 -8.55 5.62
N GLY A 191 -14.45 -8.40 6.13
CA GLY A 191 -13.28 -9.05 5.54
C GLY A 191 -12.98 -8.54 4.11
N PRO A 192 -12.17 -9.28 3.32
CA PRO A 192 -11.89 -8.91 1.93
C PRO A 192 -13.15 -8.97 1.08
N VAL A 193 -13.43 -7.90 0.35
CA VAL A 193 -14.56 -7.77 -0.58
C VAL A 193 -14.07 -7.55 -2.01
N ALA A 194 -14.91 -7.84 -3.00
CA ALA A 194 -14.61 -7.55 -4.40
C ALA A 194 -14.52 -6.02 -4.64
N PRO A 195 -13.73 -5.54 -5.61
CA PRO A 195 -13.60 -4.11 -5.90
C PRO A 195 -14.93 -3.38 -6.13
N ALA A 196 -15.88 -4.00 -6.81
CA ALA A 196 -17.20 -3.44 -7.04
C ALA A 196 -18.01 -3.27 -5.75
N GLU A 197 -17.85 -4.18 -4.79
CA GLU A 197 -18.50 -4.07 -3.48
C GLU A 197 -17.83 -3.00 -2.62
N ALA A 198 -16.49 -2.91 -2.63
CA ALA A 198 -15.78 -1.81 -1.98
C ALA A 198 -16.27 -0.45 -2.50
N ALA A 199 -16.41 -0.30 -3.82
CA ALA A 199 -16.91 0.91 -4.44
C ALA A 199 -18.35 1.26 -4.00
N ARG A 200 -19.24 0.27 -3.85
CA ARG A 200 -20.59 0.49 -3.34
C ARG A 200 -20.59 0.91 -1.87
N LEU A 201 -19.78 0.29 -1.03
CA LEU A 201 -19.62 0.66 0.37
C LEU A 201 -19.12 2.11 0.50
N GLU A 202 -18.10 2.47 -0.27
CA GLU A 202 -17.56 3.83 -0.32
C GLU A 202 -18.61 4.83 -0.82
N ALA A 203 -19.38 4.47 -1.85
CA ALA A 203 -20.47 5.30 -2.37
C ALA A 203 -21.59 5.51 -1.34
N SER A 204 -21.92 4.51 -0.51
CA SER A 204 -22.95 4.59 0.53
C SER A 204 -22.50 5.32 1.80
N ALA A 205 -21.21 5.59 1.96
CA ALA A 205 -20.66 6.24 3.14
C ALA A 205 -21.02 7.73 3.21
N GLY A 206 -21.35 8.23 4.39
CA GLY A 206 -21.35 9.65 4.71
C GLY A 206 -19.95 10.18 5.00
N VAL A 207 -19.08 9.32 5.55
CA VAL A 207 -17.66 9.62 5.84
C VAL A 207 -16.79 8.46 5.39
N LEU A 208 -15.78 8.76 4.60
CA LEU A 208 -14.73 7.80 4.27
C LEU A 208 -13.64 7.85 5.34
N VAL A 209 -13.13 6.69 5.73
CA VAL A 209 -12.12 6.58 6.80
C VAL A 209 -10.80 6.09 6.22
N SER A 210 -9.73 6.82 6.48
CA SER A 210 -8.36 6.44 6.17
C SER A 210 -7.56 6.28 7.45
N ILE A 211 -6.75 5.23 7.51
CA ILE A 211 -5.76 5.01 8.57
C ILE A 211 -4.39 5.19 7.94
N GLY A 212 -3.58 6.08 8.49
CA GLY A 212 -2.23 6.36 8.04
C GLY A 212 -1.29 5.18 8.19
N ASN A 213 -0.18 5.25 7.48
CA ASN A 213 0.91 4.29 7.60
C ASN A 213 1.98 4.84 8.56
N GLN A 214 2.56 3.96 9.39
CA GLN A 214 3.72 4.31 10.22
C GLN A 214 5.03 4.43 9.42
N ALA A 215 4.92 4.73 8.12
CA ALA A 215 6.04 4.95 7.21
C ALA A 215 5.86 6.31 6.54
N ALA A 216 6.75 7.25 6.84
CA ALA A 216 6.67 8.65 6.38
C ALA A 216 6.67 8.81 4.84
N ASN A 217 7.17 7.82 4.12
CA ASN A 217 7.28 7.85 2.65
C ASN A 217 6.31 6.88 1.95
N GLN A 218 5.26 6.45 2.64
CA GLN A 218 4.28 5.51 2.09
C GLN A 218 2.85 6.00 2.34
N LEU A 219 2.29 6.73 1.39
CA LEU A 219 0.90 7.18 1.43
C LEU A 219 -0.06 6.00 1.17
N PRO A 220 -1.15 5.85 1.97
CA PRO A 220 -2.19 4.88 1.65
C PRO A 220 -2.84 5.17 0.28
N SER A 221 -2.75 4.24 -0.67
CA SER A 221 -3.26 4.45 -2.04
C SER A 221 -4.74 4.79 -2.11
N LYS A 222 -5.56 4.25 -1.21
CA LYS A 222 -6.99 4.57 -1.10
C LYS A 222 -7.29 6.03 -0.79
N LEU A 223 -6.34 6.76 -0.24
CA LEU A 223 -6.52 8.18 0.05
C LEU A 223 -6.80 8.98 -1.24
N TYR A 224 -6.13 8.65 -2.33
CA TYR A 224 -6.39 9.27 -3.64
C TYR A 224 -7.81 9.01 -4.14
N GLU A 225 -8.29 7.76 -4.01
CA GLU A 225 -9.66 7.40 -4.39
C GLU A 225 -10.69 8.13 -3.51
N TYR A 226 -10.42 8.28 -2.22
CA TYR A 226 -11.29 8.95 -1.26
C TYR A 226 -11.37 10.46 -1.52
N ILE A 227 -10.26 11.10 -1.84
CA ILE A 227 -10.23 12.51 -2.24
C ILE A 227 -11.02 12.70 -3.53
N ALA A 228 -10.81 11.82 -4.53
CA ALA A 228 -11.55 11.88 -5.79
C ALA A 228 -13.07 11.65 -5.63
N ALA A 229 -13.49 10.93 -4.59
CA ALA A 229 -14.90 10.71 -4.28
C ALA A 229 -15.63 11.98 -3.78
N GLY A 230 -14.89 13.02 -3.36
CA GLY A 230 -15.44 14.29 -2.91
C GLY A 230 -16.30 14.20 -1.65
N LYS A 231 -16.09 13.18 -0.83
CA LYS A 231 -16.84 12.96 0.43
C LYS A 231 -16.04 13.43 1.65
N PRO A 232 -16.72 13.70 2.78
CA PRO A 232 -16.03 13.90 4.05
C PRO A 232 -15.04 12.76 4.32
N LEU A 233 -13.81 13.12 4.68
CA LEU A 233 -12.72 12.19 4.94
C LEU A 233 -12.22 12.34 6.36
N LEU A 234 -12.29 11.26 7.12
CA LEU A 234 -11.65 11.12 8.43
C LEU A 234 -10.33 10.39 8.23
N HIS A 235 -9.21 11.11 8.37
CA HIS A 235 -7.88 10.49 8.35
C HIS A 235 -7.33 10.38 9.77
N LEU A 236 -6.98 9.16 10.19
CA LEU A 236 -6.27 8.92 11.43
C LEU A 236 -4.78 8.83 11.13
N ALA A 237 -4.07 9.90 11.44
CA ALA A 237 -2.63 9.95 11.27
C ALA A 237 -1.93 8.91 12.15
N ALA A 238 -0.96 8.21 11.60
CA ALA A 238 -0.15 7.24 12.34
C ALA A 238 0.89 7.89 13.26
N GLY A 239 1.18 9.16 13.06
CA GLY A 239 2.13 9.97 13.82
C GLY A 239 2.36 11.32 13.16
N PRO A 240 3.28 12.15 13.72
CA PRO A 240 3.57 13.47 13.17
C PRO A 240 4.20 13.44 11.76
N ASP A 241 4.84 12.34 11.43
CA ASP A 241 5.50 12.11 10.13
C ASP A 241 4.62 11.33 9.14
N ASP A 242 3.30 11.28 9.36
CA ASP A 242 2.39 10.61 8.44
C ASP A 242 2.41 11.29 7.07
N ALA A 243 2.64 10.52 6.01
CA ALA A 243 2.76 11.03 4.64
C ALA A 243 1.50 11.79 4.13
N ALA A 244 0.36 11.65 4.81
CA ALA A 244 -0.89 12.33 4.47
C ALA A 244 -1.02 13.73 5.10
N LEU A 245 -0.08 14.16 5.95
CA LEU A 245 -0.10 15.45 6.64
C LEU A 245 0.74 16.52 5.92
N GLY A 246 1.51 16.13 4.89
CA GLY A 246 2.45 16.98 4.16
C GLY A 246 1.89 17.63 2.90
#